data_680a45d5c2a34d45d05c31881273316b
#
_entry.id   680a45d5c2a34d45d05c31881273316b
#
_cell.length_a   1.000
_cell.length_b   1.000
_cell.length_c   1.000
_cell.angle_alpha   90.00
_cell.angle_beta   90.00
_cell.angle_gamma   90.00
#
_symmetry.space_group_name_H-M   'P 1'
#
loop_
_entity.id
_entity.type
_entity.pdbx_description
1 polymer ?
#
loop_
_entity_poly.entity_id
_entity_poly.type
_entity_poly.pdbx_seq_one_letter_code
_entity_poly.pdbx_strand_id
1 'polypeptide(L)'
;MISHGFISGALFLCIGVLYDRMHTRNIADYGGVANRMPLFAAFFMLFAMANSGLPGTSGFVGEFMVIMGAIRINFWFAFAAAATLIFGAAYTLWMYKRVIFGKVGNGAVEKLSDITAREFLVLGLLAAAVLAMGVYPQPFTEVMHVSVANLLNHVAQSKL
;
A
#
# COMPACT_ATOMS: atom_id res chain seq x y z
N MET A 1 -2.15 11.22 -2.65
CA MET A 1 -2.58 10.78 -3.98
C MET A 1 -1.46 10.05 -4.73
N ILE A 2 -0.27 10.62 -4.97
CA ILE A 2 0.86 9.97 -5.68
C ILE A 2 1.24 8.64 -5.01
N SER A 3 1.51 8.64 -3.72
CA SER A 3 1.82 7.44 -2.93
C SER A 3 0.76 6.35 -3.08
N HIS A 4 -0.52 6.69 -2.95
CA HIS A 4 -1.62 5.75 -3.14
C HIS A 4 -1.61 5.14 -4.55
N GLY A 5 -1.31 5.93 -5.59
CA GLY A 5 -1.22 5.43 -6.97
C GLY A 5 -0.18 4.32 -7.12
N PHE A 6 1.01 4.48 -6.55
CA PHE A 6 2.05 3.46 -6.59
C PHE A 6 1.69 2.21 -5.75
N ILE A 7 1.19 2.40 -4.53
CA ILE A 7 0.87 1.29 -3.63
C ILE A 7 -0.33 0.49 -4.14
N SER A 8 -1.43 1.16 -4.50
CA SER A 8 -2.62 0.47 -5.01
C SER A 8 -2.36 -0.18 -6.35
N GLY A 9 -1.62 0.48 -7.26
CA GLY A 9 -1.19 -0.12 -8.51
C GLY A 9 -0.38 -1.39 -8.30
N ALA A 10 0.57 -1.38 -7.36
CA ALA A 10 1.36 -2.55 -7.00
C ALA A 10 0.50 -3.69 -6.42
N LEU A 11 -0.45 -3.36 -5.52
CA LEU A 11 -1.37 -4.36 -4.97
C LEU A 11 -2.28 -4.98 -6.05
N PHE A 12 -2.77 -4.17 -6.99
CA PHE A 12 -3.53 -4.69 -8.13
C PHE A 12 -2.69 -5.60 -9.03
N LEU A 13 -1.43 -5.26 -9.28
CA LEU A 13 -0.53 -6.14 -10.01
C LEU A 13 -0.27 -7.44 -9.26
N CYS A 14 -0.10 -7.41 -7.93
CA CYS A 14 -0.01 -8.62 -7.12
C CYS A 14 -1.27 -9.50 -7.26
N ILE A 15 -2.46 -8.89 -7.22
CA ILE A 15 -3.71 -9.63 -7.46
C ILE A 15 -3.72 -10.21 -8.88
N GLY A 16 -3.26 -9.46 -9.88
CA GLY A 16 -3.12 -9.91 -11.27
C GLY A 16 -2.22 -11.14 -11.38
N VAL A 17 -1.04 -11.11 -10.75
CA VAL A 17 -0.10 -12.24 -10.71
C VAL A 17 -0.74 -13.51 -10.14
N LEU A 18 -1.54 -13.41 -9.08
CA LEU A 18 -2.28 -14.54 -8.52
C LEU A 18 -3.41 -14.99 -9.45
N TYR A 19 -4.15 -14.03 -10.00
CA TYR A 19 -5.29 -14.32 -10.88
C TYR A 19 -4.87 -15.01 -12.17
N ASP A 20 -3.76 -14.60 -12.78
CA ASP A 20 -3.23 -15.22 -14.00
C ASP A 20 -2.87 -16.70 -13.81
N ARG A 21 -2.58 -17.10 -12.57
CA ARG A 21 -2.22 -18.47 -12.21
C ARG A 21 -3.40 -19.30 -11.69
N MET A 22 -4.31 -18.67 -10.96
CA MET A 22 -5.40 -19.37 -10.25
C MET A 22 -6.79 -19.19 -10.90
N HIS A 23 -6.97 -18.13 -11.71
CA HIS A 23 -8.24 -17.75 -12.35
C HIS A 23 -9.43 -17.60 -11.37
N THR A 24 -9.16 -17.33 -10.10
CA THR A 24 -10.17 -17.10 -9.06
C THR A 24 -9.82 -15.88 -8.23
N ARG A 25 -10.83 -15.23 -7.64
CA ARG A 25 -10.69 -14.12 -6.68
C ARG A 25 -11.22 -14.49 -5.29
N ASN A 26 -11.68 -15.71 -5.10
CA ASN A 26 -12.18 -16.15 -3.81
C ASN A 26 -11.02 -16.41 -2.85
N ILE A 27 -11.02 -15.75 -1.72
CA ILE A 27 -9.97 -15.91 -0.69
C ILE A 27 -9.91 -17.38 -0.18
N ALA A 28 -11.05 -18.07 -0.18
CA ALA A 28 -11.13 -19.46 0.27
C ALA A 28 -10.37 -20.46 -0.61
N ASP A 29 -10.12 -20.08 -1.88
CA ASP A 29 -9.40 -20.94 -2.84
C ASP A 29 -7.87 -20.83 -2.66
N TYR A 30 -7.40 -19.86 -1.85
CA TYR A 30 -6.00 -19.64 -1.54
C TYR A 30 -5.64 -20.23 -0.17
N GLY A 31 -4.41 -20.04 0.23
CA GLY A 31 -3.82 -20.46 1.49
C GLY A 31 -2.46 -21.10 1.24
N GLY A 32 -1.48 -20.71 2.03
CA GLY A 32 -0.12 -21.25 1.91
C GLY A 32 0.64 -20.85 0.65
N VAL A 33 0.26 -19.77 -0.02
CA VAL A 33 0.95 -19.26 -1.24
C VAL A 33 2.43 -19.00 -0.97
N ALA A 34 2.80 -18.51 0.22
CA ALA A 34 4.19 -18.28 0.59
C ALA A 34 5.09 -19.52 0.46
N ASN A 35 4.53 -20.72 0.61
CA ASN A 35 5.30 -21.97 0.50
C ASN A 35 5.75 -22.26 -0.93
N ARG A 36 5.04 -21.70 -1.93
CA ARG A 36 5.31 -21.93 -3.35
C ARG A 36 5.86 -20.69 -4.06
N MET A 37 5.47 -19.49 -3.58
CA MET A 37 5.81 -18.20 -4.16
C MET A 37 6.42 -17.26 -3.10
N PRO A 38 7.59 -17.55 -2.53
CA PRO A 38 8.17 -16.75 -1.46
C PRO A 38 8.56 -15.33 -1.89
N LEU A 39 9.08 -15.14 -3.10
CA LEU A 39 9.43 -13.80 -3.60
C LEU A 39 8.18 -12.95 -3.82
N PHE A 40 7.14 -13.54 -4.41
CA PHE A 40 5.85 -12.88 -4.51
C PHE A 40 5.31 -12.47 -3.14
N ALA A 41 5.34 -13.38 -2.16
CA ALA A 41 4.85 -13.12 -0.81
C ALA A 41 5.60 -11.95 -0.17
N ALA A 42 6.92 -11.83 -0.38
CA ALA A 42 7.71 -10.72 0.13
C ALA A 42 7.28 -9.36 -0.47
N PHE A 43 7.09 -9.27 -1.80
CA PHE A 43 6.60 -8.06 -2.45
C PHE A 43 5.18 -7.71 -2.00
N PHE A 44 4.29 -8.69 -1.95
CA PHE A 44 2.93 -8.46 -1.51
C PHE A 44 2.86 -7.99 -0.05
N MET A 45 3.72 -8.54 0.85
CA MET A 45 3.84 -8.05 2.23
C MET A 45 4.30 -6.59 2.26
N LEU A 46 5.35 -6.23 1.49
CA LEU A 46 5.84 -4.87 1.43
C LEU A 46 4.74 -3.88 1.06
N PHE A 47 3.97 -4.18 0.00
CA PHE A 47 2.90 -3.30 -0.45
C PHE A 47 1.69 -3.30 0.50
N ALA A 48 1.36 -4.44 1.11
CA ALA A 48 0.33 -4.53 2.14
C ALA A 48 0.68 -3.67 3.37
N MET A 49 1.92 -3.74 3.82
CA MET A 49 2.42 -2.92 4.93
C MET A 49 2.50 -1.43 4.56
N ALA A 50 2.92 -1.11 3.32
CA ALA A 50 2.93 0.27 2.83
C ALA A 50 1.52 0.86 2.74
N ASN A 51 0.52 0.04 2.37
CA ASN A 51 -0.90 0.42 2.37
C ASN A 51 -1.46 0.61 3.79
N SER A 52 -0.85 -0.02 4.77
CA SER A 52 -1.23 0.10 6.19
C SER A 52 -0.46 1.21 6.94
N GLY A 53 0.32 2.02 6.22
CA GLY A 53 1.06 3.14 6.82
C GLY A 53 2.33 2.72 7.55
N LEU A 54 3.07 1.73 7.06
CA LEU A 54 4.36 1.36 7.67
C LEU A 54 5.37 2.51 7.55
N PRO A 55 5.99 2.97 8.66
CA PRO A 55 7.06 3.96 8.61
C PRO A 55 8.20 3.55 7.66
N GLY A 56 8.72 4.50 6.89
CA GLY A 56 9.71 4.24 5.84
C GLY A 56 9.10 3.94 4.47
N THR A 57 7.78 3.86 4.35
CA THR A 57 7.07 3.75 3.08
C THR A 57 6.31 5.02 2.74
N SER A 58 6.02 5.22 1.46
CA SER A 58 5.33 6.43 0.98
C SER A 58 3.91 6.58 1.53
N GLY A 59 3.23 5.49 1.91
CA GLY A 59 1.91 5.52 2.53
C GLY A 59 1.93 6.27 3.85
N PHE A 60 2.85 5.92 4.74
CA PHE A 60 3.02 6.57 6.04
C PHE A 60 3.20 8.08 5.91
N VAL A 61 4.03 8.57 4.98
CA VAL A 61 4.30 10.00 4.82
C VAL A 61 3.01 10.77 4.58
N GLY A 62 2.17 10.32 3.64
CA GLY A 62 0.92 11.00 3.32
C GLY A 62 -0.09 10.98 4.47
N GLU A 63 -0.29 9.82 5.07
CA GLU A 63 -1.24 9.61 6.18
C GLU A 63 -0.82 10.39 7.42
N PHE A 64 0.46 10.35 7.79
CA PHE A 64 0.99 11.09 8.91
C PHE A 64 0.82 12.61 8.73
N MET A 65 1.11 13.15 7.54
CA MET A 65 0.93 14.58 7.26
C MET A 65 -0.54 15.01 7.37
N VAL A 66 -1.48 14.19 6.92
CA VAL A 66 -2.92 14.48 7.03
C VAL A 66 -3.37 14.49 8.50
N ILE A 67 -2.95 13.49 9.29
CA ILE A 67 -3.28 13.41 10.71
C ILE A 67 -2.68 14.61 11.47
N MET A 68 -1.42 14.96 11.21
CA MET A 68 -0.78 16.12 11.82
C MET A 68 -1.46 17.45 11.45
N GLY A 69 -1.95 17.57 10.21
CA GLY A 69 -2.78 18.70 9.79
C GLY A 69 -4.13 18.74 10.53
N ALA A 70 -4.78 17.61 10.68
CA ALA A 70 -6.06 17.50 11.38
C ALA A 70 -5.97 17.84 12.88
N ILE A 71 -4.87 17.49 13.57
CA ILE A 71 -4.63 17.84 14.99
C ILE A 71 -4.72 19.35 15.22
N ARG A 72 -4.21 20.15 14.26
CA ARG A 72 -4.23 21.61 14.36
C ARG A 72 -5.62 22.22 14.28
N ILE A 73 -6.57 21.48 13.72
CA ILE A 73 -7.97 21.92 13.55
C ILE A 73 -8.80 21.40 14.73
N ASN A 74 -8.77 20.10 14.98
CA ASN A 74 -9.55 19.46 16.04
C ASN A 74 -8.95 18.09 16.38
N PHE A 75 -8.67 17.86 17.66
CA PHE A 75 -8.10 16.60 18.16
C PHE A 75 -8.98 15.38 17.80
N TRP A 76 -10.30 15.50 17.90
CA TRP A 76 -11.20 14.38 17.65
C TRP A 76 -11.24 13.94 16.20
N PHE A 77 -11.09 14.90 15.27
CA PHE A 77 -10.96 14.56 13.85
C PHE A 77 -9.66 13.83 13.57
N ALA A 78 -8.57 14.27 14.19
CA ALA A 78 -7.27 13.60 14.07
C ALA A 78 -7.30 12.19 14.69
N PHE A 79 -7.95 12.03 15.84
CA PHE A 79 -8.14 10.74 16.50
C PHE A 79 -8.93 9.77 15.61
N ALA A 80 -10.05 10.22 15.04
CA ALA A 80 -10.84 9.43 14.11
C ALA A 80 -10.05 9.08 12.83
N ALA A 81 -9.27 10.03 12.29
CA ALA A 81 -8.38 9.77 11.16
C ALA A 81 -7.30 8.74 11.50
N ALA A 82 -6.68 8.83 12.68
CA ALA A 82 -5.68 7.86 13.13
C ALA A 82 -6.27 6.45 13.32
N ALA A 83 -7.53 6.34 13.74
CA ALA A 83 -8.20 5.04 13.85
C ALA A 83 -8.30 4.29 12.50
N THR A 84 -8.34 5.01 11.37
CA THR A 84 -8.37 4.38 10.05
C THR A 84 -7.11 3.56 9.77
N LEU A 85 -5.95 3.96 10.29
CA LEU A 85 -4.69 3.20 10.18
C LEU A 85 -4.82 1.84 10.86
N ILE A 86 -5.42 1.80 12.06
CA ILE A 86 -5.61 0.56 12.83
C ILE A 86 -6.53 -0.39 12.06
N PHE A 87 -7.68 0.11 11.59
CA PHE A 87 -8.61 -0.72 10.83
C PHE A 87 -8.03 -1.14 9.47
N GLY A 88 -7.31 -0.25 8.79
CA GLY A 88 -6.60 -0.54 7.55
C GLY A 88 -5.58 -1.65 7.71
N ALA A 89 -4.76 -1.59 8.76
CA ALA A 89 -3.80 -2.64 9.09
C ALA A 89 -4.51 -3.96 9.44
N ALA A 90 -5.58 -3.91 10.23
CA ALA A 90 -6.31 -5.10 10.66
C ALA A 90 -6.86 -5.90 9.48
N TYR A 91 -7.62 -5.26 8.56
CA TYR A 91 -8.20 -5.99 7.43
C TYR A 91 -7.14 -6.41 6.40
N THR A 92 -6.12 -5.59 6.18
CA THR A 92 -5.05 -5.90 5.21
C THR A 92 -4.22 -7.10 5.67
N LEU A 93 -3.80 -7.11 6.93
CA LEU A 93 -3.04 -8.23 7.49
C LEU A 93 -3.89 -9.50 7.64
N TRP A 94 -5.18 -9.35 7.93
CA TRP A 94 -6.09 -10.49 7.98
C TRP A 94 -6.27 -11.13 6.59
N MET A 95 -6.45 -10.33 5.55
CA MET A 95 -6.48 -10.78 4.17
C MET A 95 -5.15 -11.47 3.80
N TYR A 96 -4.02 -10.84 4.09
CA TYR A 96 -2.69 -11.38 3.83
C TYR A 96 -2.50 -12.75 4.49
N LYS A 97 -2.86 -12.86 5.78
CA LYS A 97 -2.79 -14.12 6.54
C LYS A 97 -3.58 -15.24 5.86
N ARG A 98 -4.77 -14.93 5.36
CA ARG A 98 -5.65 -15.93 4.74
C ARG A 98 -5.20 -16.39 3.36
N VAL A 99 -4.62 -15.50 2.59
CA VAL A 99 -4.18 -15.77 1.20
C VAL A 99 -2.78 -16.36 1.17
N ILE A 100 -1.86 -15.75 1.91
CA ILE A 100 -0.43 -16.02 1.77
C ILE A 100 0.05 -17.08 2.76
N PHE A 101 -0.40 -17.03 4.00
CA PHE A 101 0.02 -17.96 5.05
C PHE A 101 -0.92 -19.15 5.21
N GLY A 102 -0.51 -20.08 6.05
CA GLY A 102 -1.26 -21.28 6.38
C GLY A 102 -0.81 -22.51 5.59
N LYS A 103 -1.61 -23.58 5.73
CA LYS A 103 -1.40 -24.80 4.95
C LYS A 103 -1.85 -24.58 3.51
N VAL A 104 -1.20 -25.25 2.58
CA VAL A 104 -1.65 -25.27 1.18
C VAL A 104 -3.07 -25.82 1.15
N GLY A 105 -4.03 -24.95 0.82
CA GLY A 105 -5.45 -25.27 0.93
C GLY A 105 -6.02 -26.01 -0.27
N ASN A 106 -5.30 -25.99 -1.40
CA ASN A 106 -5.82 -26.49 -2.68
C ASN A 106 -4.66 -27.03 -3.54
N GLY A 107 -4.89 -28.13 -4.25
CA GLY A 107 -3.91 -28.70 -5.19
C GLY A 107 -3.49 -27.77 -6.35
N ALA A 108 -4.29 -26.74 -6.65
CA ALA A 108 -3.90 -25.69 -7.59
C ALA A 108 -2.80 -24.80 -7.02
N VAL A 109 -2.85 -24.47 -5.73
CA VAL A 109 -1.80 -23.69 -5.05
C VAL A 109 -0.48 -24.44 -5.00
N GLU A 110 -0.50 -25.76 -4.90
CA GLU A 110 0.70 -26.61 -4.96
C GLU A 110 1.48 -26.49 -6.28
N LYS A 111 0.79 -26.19 -7.37
CA LYS A 111 1.37 -26.08 -8.71
C LYS A 111 1.83 -24.67 -9.06
N LEU A 112 1.66 -23.69 -8.17
CA LEU A 112 2.06 -22.33 -8.41
C LEU A 112 3.58 -22.23 -8.58
N SER A 113 3.99 -21.50 -9.61
CA SER A 113 5.36 -21.05 -9.84
C SER A 113 5.53 -19.61 -9.32
N ASP A 114 6.69 -19.30 -8.75
CA ASP A 114 6.99 -17.95 -8.28
C ASP A 114 7.04 -16.94 -9.44
N ILE A 115 7.22 -15.68 -9.12
CA ILE A 115 7.22 -14.57 -10.08
C ILE A 115 8.30 -14.73 -11.14
N THR A 116 7.94 -14.38 -12.36
CA THR A 116 8.86 -14.32 -13.52
C THR A 116 9.80 -13.11 -13.40
N ALA A 117 10.91 -13.13 -14.17
CA ALA A 117 11.85 -12.00 -14.19
C ALA A 117 11.18 -10.66 -14.54
N ARG A 118 10.18 -10.67 -15.44
CA ARG A 118 9.41 -9.47 -15.79
C ARG A 118 8.55 -8.98 -14.63
N GLU A 119 7.83 -9.88 -13.97
CA GLU A 119 7.02 -9.54 -12.79
C GLU A 119 7.91 -9.02 -11.66
N PHE A 120 9.05 -9.67 -11.42
CA PHE A 120 10.03 -9.23 -10.44
C PHE A 120 10.54 -7.81 -10.72
N LEU A 121 10.87 -7.50 -11.98
CA LEU A 121 11.34 -6.17 -12.37
C LEU A 121 10.27 -5.10 -12.15
N VAL A 122 9.02 -5.36 -12.55
CA VAL A 122 7.91 -4.40 -12.39
C VAL A 122 7.61 -4.16 -10.91
N LEU A 123 7.46 -5.23 -10.12
CA LEU A 123 7.20 -5.13 -8.68
C LEU A 123 8.39 -4.51 -7.95
N GLY A 124 9.63 -4.83 -8.36
CA GLY A 124 10.86 -4.26 -7.81
C GLY A 124 10.97 -2.74 -8.04
N LEU A 125 10.64 -2.26 -9.24
CA LEU A 125 10.62 -0.82 -9.52
C LEU A 125 9.57 -0.09 -8.68
N LEU A 126 8.37 -0.66 -8.53
CA LEU A 126 7.33 -0.10 -7.67
C LEU A 126 7.73 -0.11 -6.20
N ALA A 127 8.36 -1.19 -5.73
CA ALA A 127 8.88 -1.29 -4.37
C ALA A 127 9.96 -0.22 -4.11
N ALA A 128 10.90 -0.06 -5.04
CA ALA A 128 11.94 0.97 -4.95
C ALA A 128 11.33 2.38 -4.91
N ALA A 129 10.30 2.66 -5.74
CA ALA A 129 9.60 3.94 -5.74
C ALA A 129 8.87 4.20 -4.41
N VAL A 130 8.16 3.20 -3.86
CA VAL A 130 7.44 3.30 -2.58
C VAL A 130 8.41 3.56 -1.43
N LEU A 131 9.56 2.88 -1.40
CA LEU A 131 10.58 3.07 -0.37
C LEU A 131 11.30 4.42 -0.53
N ALA A 132 11.69 4.79 -1.76
CA ALA A 132 12.35 6.07 -2.02
C ALA A 132 11.48 7.25 -1.60
N MET A 133 10.20 7.26 -1.96
CA MET A 133 9.24 8.29 -1.53
C MET A 133 8.96 8.25 -0.02
N GLY A 134 9.10 7.09 0.63
CA GLY A 134 8.90 6.95 2.07
C GLY A 134 10.08 7.45 2.89
N VAL A 135 11.31 7.19 2.42
CA VAL A 135 12.56 7.59 3.11
C VAL A 135 12.95 9.03 2.77
N TYR A 136 12.73 9.45 1.53
CA TYR A 136 13.12 10.78 1.04
C TYR A 136 11.96 11.48 0.31
N PRO A 137 10.93 11.94 1.04
CA PRO A 137 9.74 12.57 0.47
C PRO A 137 9.99 14.02 -0.02
N GLN A 138 11.08 14.65 0.39
CA GLN A 138 11.36 16.08 0.16
C GLN A 138 11.22 16.51 -1.30
N PRO A 139 11.78 15.84 -2.33
CA PRO A 139 11.66 16.28 -3.71
C PRO A 139 10.20 16.36 -4.19
N PHE A 140 9.35 15.46 -3.71
CA PHE A 140 7.93 15.43 -4.07
C PHE A 140 7.13 16.53 -3.39
N THR A 141 7.46 16.86 -2.14
CA THR A 141 6.80 17.94 -1.39
C THR A 141 7.22 19.32 -1.89
N GLU A 142 8.48 19.50 -2.26
CA GLU A 142 8.99 20.78 -2.80
C GLU A 142 8.32 21.15 -4.12
N VAL A 143 8.15 20.21 -5.04
CA VAL A 143 7.45 20.47 -6.32
C VAL A 143 6.01 20.94 -6.08
N MET A 144 5.34 20.46 -5.05
CA MET A 144 3.96 20.82 -4.73
C MET A 144 3.85 22.13 -3.92
N HIS A 145 4.91 22.59 -3.30
CA HIS A 145 4.88 23.68 -2.32
C HIS A 145 4.27 24.96 -2.89
N VAL A 146 4.67 25.38 -4.08
CA VAL A 146 4.14 26.60 -4.73
C VAL A 146 2.65 26.49 -5.02
N SER A 147 2.21 25.35 -5.56
CA SER A 147 0.80 25.11 -5.88
C SER A 147 -0.08 25.08 -4.61
N VAL A 148 0.42 24.46 -3.54
CA VAL A 148 -0.29 24.41 -2.25
C VAL A 148 -0.36 25.81 -1.61
N ALA A 149 0.73 26.58 -1.64
CA ALA A 149 0.75 27.95 -1.13
C ALA A 149 -0.26 28.83 -1.87
N ASN A 150 -0.32 28.76 -3.21
CA ASN A 150 -1.30 29.48 -4.01
C ASN A 150 -2.73 29.08 -3.66
N LEU A 151 -3.02 27.78 -3.51
CA LEU A 151 -4.32 27.28 -3.11
C LEU A 151 -4.75 27.86 -1.74
N LEU A 152 -3.85 27.83 -0.76
CA LEU A 152 -4.10 28.36 0.57
C LEU A 152 -4.41 29.86 0.55
N ASN A 153 -3.69 30.63 -0.26
CA ASN A 153 -3.95 32.06 -0.45
C ASN A 153 -5.34 32.31 -1.07
N HIS A 154 -5.71 31.56 -2.08
CA HIS A 154 -7.06 31.67 -2.68
C HIS A 154 -8.17 31.33 -1.69
N VAL A 155 -8.00 30.24 -0.93
CA VAL A 155 -9.00 29.82 0.07
C VAL A 155 -9.11 30.88 1.20
N ALA A 156 -8.00 31.50 1.60
CA ALA A 156 -8.02 32.54 2.60
C ALA A 156 -8.74 33.82 2.12
N GLN A 157 -8.61 34.16 0.83
CA GLN A 157 -9.29 35.31 0.22
C GLN A 157 -10.78 35.06 -0.06
N SER A 158 -11.18 33.82 -0.30
CA SER A 158 -12.58 33.44 -0.62
C SER A 158 -13.51 33.42 0.60
N LYS A 159 -13.03 33.73 1.79
CA LYS A 159 -13.82 33.78 3.03
C LYS A 159 -14.28 35.20 3.40
N LEU A 160 -14.10 36.15 2.52
CA LEU A 160 -14.64 37.50 2.59
C LEU A 160 -15.78 37.64 1.59
#